data_38ea443ef165412860b54405e2657ad5
#
_entry.id   38ea443ef165412860b54405e2657ad5
#
_cell.length_a   1.000
_cell.length_b   1.000
_cell.length_c   1.000
_cell.angle_alpha   90.00
_cell.angle_beta   90.00
_cell.angle_gamma   90.00
#
_symmetry.space_group_name_H-M   'P 1'
#
loop_
_entity.id
_entity.type
_entity.pdbx_description
1 polymer ?
#
loop_
_entity_poly.entity_id
_entity_poly.type
_entity_poly.pdbx_seq_one_letter_code
_entity_poly.pdbx_strand_id
1 'polypeptide(L)'
;MTTVIFIHGTGVRPPHAETLYARVTASFAEAAPGVRVVPLDWGERYGARLAAGGASIPYDGAGATERDVEREEDDGTAAWERLYRAPEAELALAAARVPSGEIPPGAAFPDEEFRERLAELAARGEAVVPELGPGLGARAAALARSPLLAPAAEAVDPEALATLLARALVAAVIGAALAEDAPVIPDGAARDAAVDRVAQELGGAAPGAGRGLVGRLAARPVLRLGSRYAVRRRAALTGAAHPAAGDVLTFLVRGGPLRAALRELVASVEPPVVLLGHSLGGIIALDTLIEAPLPDVRLLVTVGSQGPFLYETGALPHLEHPQPLPAHVPAWLNIHDRRDLLGFAAAPLFPGRAEDIATDNRQPFPAAHSAYWTDPAVYRAVAERLP
;
A
#
# COMPACT_ATOMS: atom_id res chain seq x y z
N MET A 1 -21.48 17.75 -34.40
CA MET A 1 -20.30 18.11 -33.60
C MET A 1 -20.30 17.17 -32.42
N THR A 2 -19.26 16.36 -32.24
CA THR A 2 -19.23 15.35 -31.15
C THR A 2 -18.96 16.02 -29.82
N THR A 3 -19.73 15.66 -28.78
CA THR A 3 -19.50 16.13 -27.41
C THR A 3 -18.79 15.06 -26.62
N VAL A 4 -17.61 15.38 -26.07
CA VAL A 4 -16.87 14.52 -25.12
C VAL A 4 -17.14 14.99 -23.70
N ILE A 5 -17.83 14.17 -22.91
CA ILE A 5 -18.00 14.42 -21.49
C ILE A 5 -16.79 13.80 -20.76
N PHE A 6 -15.96 14.66 -20.18
CA PHE A 6 -14.78 14.23 -19.43
C PHE A 6 -15.09 14.06 -17.94
N ILE A 7 -14.80 12.88 -17.40
CA ILE A 7 -15.06 12.47 -16.02
C ILE A 7 -13.73 12.17 -15.36
N HIS A 8 -13.27 13.05 -14.48
CA HIS A 8 -11.99 12.92 -13.80
C HIS A 8 -11.95 11.79 -12.76
N GLY A 9 -10.76 11.41 -12.33
CA GLY A 9 -10.52 10.41 -11.29
C GLY A 9 -10.71 10.92 -9.86
N THR A 10 -10.29 10.11 -8.89
CA THR A 10 -10.35 10.42 -7.46
C THR A 10 -9.49 11.62 -7.07
N GLY A 11 -9.86 12.29 -5.99
CA GLY A 11 -9.04 13.33 -5.36
C GLY A 11 -8.98 14.66 -6.11
N VAL A 12 -9.54 14.74 -7.31
CA VAL A 12 -9.54 15.98 -8.10
C VAL A 12 -10.56 16.98 -7.54
N ARG A 13 -10.05 18.16 -7.18
CA ARG A 13 -10.81 19.29 -6.58
C ARG A 13 -10.28 20.60 -7.15
N PRO A 14 -11.03 21.71 -7.08
CA PRO A 14 -10.49 23.04 -7.38
C PRO A 14 -9.24 23.35 -6.54
N PRO A 15 -8.22 24.03 -7.11
CA PRO A 15 -8.10 24.52 -8.50
C PRO A 15 -7.54 23.50 -9.50
N HIS A 16 -7.15 22.30 -9.07
CA HIS A 16 -6.55 21.28 -9.94
C HIS A 16 -7.51 20.79 -11.03
N ALA A 17 -8.81 20.75 -10.73
CA ALA A 17 -9.83 20.36 -11.70
C ALA A 17 -9.80 21.27 -12.94
N GLU A 18 -9.76 22.59 -12.74
CA GLU A 18 -9.74 23.57 -13.82
C GLU A 18 -8.52 23.43 -14.73
N THR A 19 -7.34 23.21 -14.13
CA THR A 19 -6.10 23.00 -14.87
C THR A 19 -6.16 21.71 -15.71
N LEU A 20 -6.70 20.65 -15.15
CA LEU A 20 -6.87 19.37 -15.85
C LEU A 20 -7.84 19.52 -17.02
N TYR A 21 -9.00 20.17 -16.83
CA TYR A 21 -9.98 20.41 -17.87
C TYR A 21 -9.44 21.27 -19.01
N ALA A 22 -8.71 22.33 -18.67
CA ALA A 22 -8.06 23.17 -19.67
C ALA A 22 -7.08 22.39 -20.54
N ARG A 23 -6.27 21.52 -19.92
CA ARG A 23 -5.33 20.65 -20.63
C ARG A 23 -6.05 19.68 -21.56
N VAL A 24 -7.03 18.94 -21.06
CA VAL A 24 -7.78 17.96 -21.86
C VAL A 24 -8.46 18.65 -23.05
N THR A 25 -9.07 19.81 -22.81
CA THR A 25 -9.72 20.61 -23.86
C THR A 25 -8.74 21.07 -24.93
N ALA A 26 -7.56 21.59 -24.53
CA ALA A 26 -6.52 22.03 -25.47
C ALA A 26 -6.00 20.86 -26.31
N SER A 27 -5.75 19.71 -25.70
CA SER A 27 -5.25 18.52 -26.41
C SER A 27 -6.28 17.96 -27.39
N PHE A 28 -7.59 17.99 -27.08
CA PHE A 28 -8.62 17.62 -28.04
C PHE A 28 -8.76 18.65 -29.16
N ALA A 29 -8.59 19.94 -28.91
CA ALA A 29 -8.60 20.94 -29.96
C ALA A 29 -7.51 20.71 -31.02
N GLU A 30 -6.38 20.13 -30.62
CA GLU A 30 -5.29 19.74 -31.55
C GLU A 30 -5.58 18.38 -32.23
N ALA A 31 -6.00 17.36 -31.46
CA ALA A 31 -6.13 15.99 -31.98
C ALA A 31 -7.43 15.75 -32.78
N ALA A 32 -8.51 16.45 -32.45
CA ALA A 32 -9.83 16.32 -33.06
C ALA A 32 -10.53 17.69 -33.14
N PRO A 33 -10.14 18.57 -34.08
CA PRO A 33 -10.77 19.88 -34.26
C PRO A 33 -12.27 19.75 -34.47
N GLY A 34 -13.06 20.49 -33.71
CA GLY A 34 -14.53 20.42 -33.77
C GLY A 34 -15.19 19.53 -32.73
N VAL A 35 -14.42 18.87 -31.86
CA VAL A 35 -14.95 18.23 -30.66
C VAL A 35 -15.18 19.26 -29.56
N ARG A 36 -16.31 19.15 -28.89
CA ARG A 36 -16.63 19.94 -27.68
C ARG A 36 -16.34 19.09 -26.43
N VAL A 37 -15.43 19.54 -25.56
CA VAL A 37 -15.19 18.91 -24.26
C VAL A 37 -16.03 19.59 -23.19
N VAL A 38 -16.77 18.78 -22.41
CA VAL A 38 -17.62 19.22 -21.31
C VAL A 38 -17.21 18.43 -20.06
N PRO A 39 -16.73 19.08 -18.98
CA PRO A 39 -16.37 18.37 -17.77
C PRO A 39 -17.59 17.99 -16.95
N LEU A 40 -17.58 16.80 -16.33
CA LEU A 40 -18.41 16.49 -15.18
C LEU A 40 -17.59 16.81 -13.92
N ASP A 41 -17.79 17.99 -13.36
CA ASP A 41 -17.13 18.40 -12.12
C ASP A 41 -17.88 17.83 -10.90
N TRP A 42 -17.51 16.61 -10.54
CA TRP A 42 -18.18 15.87 -9.48
C TRP A 42 -17.48 15.94 -8.13
N GLY A 43 -16.17 16.20 -8.15
CA GLY A 43 -15.31 16.03 -6.99
C GLY A 43 -15.70 16.88 -5.79
N GLU A 44 -16.13 18.13 -5.99
CA GLU A 44 -16.54 18.99 -4.90
C GLU A 44 -17.93 18.62 -4.35
N ARG A 45 -18.86 18.27 -5.23
CA ARG A 45 -20.25 18.03 -4.84
C ARG A 45 -20.52 16.62 -4.32
N TYR A 46 -19.90 15.61 -4.94
CA TYR A 46 -20.19 14.19 -4.69
C TYR A 46 -19.00 13.43 -4.09
N GLY A 47 -17.82 14.04 -4.05
CA GLY A 47 -16.63 13.42 -3.49
C GLY A 47 -16.65 13.32 -1.98
N ALA A 48 -15.83 12.42 -1.46
CA ALA A 48 -15.70 12.16 -0.03
C ALA A 48 -15.23 13.41 0.74
N ARG A 49 -15.76 13.57 1.94
CA ARG A 49 -15.39 14.63 2.88
C ARG A 49 -15.30 14.08 4.30
N LEU A 50 -14.35 14.58 5.06
CA LEU A 50 -14.29 14.31 6.50
C LEU A 50 -15.27 15.26 7.19
N ALA A 51 -16.54 14.83 7.31
CA ALA A 51 -17.65 15.67 7.77
C ALA A 51 -17.44 16.26 9.18
N ALA A 52 -16.69 15.55 10.05
CA ALA A 52 -16.34 16.00 11.39
C ALA A 52 -14.89 16.53 11.48
N GLY A 53 -14.33 17.03 10.36
CA GLY A 53 -12.97 17.58 10.34
C GLY A 53 -11.85 16.57 10.65
N GLY A 54 -12.14 15.28 10.51
CA GLY A 54 -11.16 14.24 10.83
C GLY A 54 -11.18 13.75 12.27
N ALA A 55 -12.21 14.07 13.05
CA ALA A 55 -12.32 13.68 14.47
C ALA A 55 -12.19 12.16 14.73
N SER A 56 -12.38 11.33 13.70
CA SER A 56 -12.14 9.87 13.77
C SER A 56 -10.67 9.48 13.62
N ILE A 57 -9.80 10.41 13.25
CA ILE A 57 -8.37 10.15 13.09
C ILE A 57 -7.71 10.32 14.47
N PRO A 58 -7.21 9.24 15.11
CA PRO A 58 -6.53 9.37 16.40
C PRO A 58 -5.31 10.29 16.29
N TYR A 59 -5.06 11.08 17.35
CA TYR A 59 -3.90 11.97 17.48
C TYR A 59 -3.88 13.21 16.57
N ASP A 60 -5.05 13.64 16.02
CA ASP A 60 -5.13 14.91 15.31
C ASP A 60 -5.34 16.07 16.31
N GLY A 61 -4.27 16.53 16.89
CA GLY A 61 -4.09 17.89 17.39
C GLY A 61 -4.79 18.33 18.67
N ALA A 62 -5.75 17.63 19.24
CA ALA A 62 -6.53 18.16 20.36
C ALA A 62 -6.19 17.61 21.76
N GLY A 63 -5.18 16.75 21.90
CA GLY A 63 -4.88 16.12 23.19
C GLY A 63 -3.54 15.43 23.37
N ALA A 64 -2.78 15.19 22.30
CA ALA A 64 -1.45 14.59 22.43
C ALA A 64 -0.45 15.63 22.92
N THR A 65 0.07 15.47 24.14
CA THR A 65 1.16 16.29 24.65
C THR A 65 2.49 15.87 24.00
N GLU A 66 3.48 16.78 23.93
CA GLU A 66 4.84 16.42 23.51
C GLU A 66 5.38 15.20 24.28
N ARG A 67 4.97 15.01 25.53
CA ARG A 67 5.34 13.87 26.38
C ARG A 67 4.71 12.55 25.92
N ASP A 68 3.53 12.56 25.32
CA ASP A 68 2.90 11.35 24.78
C ASP A 68 3.61 10.92 23.52
N VAL A 69 4.03 11.87 22.68
CA VAL A 69 4.86 11.64 21.49
C VAL A 69 6.26 11.14 21.87
N GLU A 70 6.88 11.71 22.90
CA GLU A 70 8.18 11.28 23.41
C GLU A 70 8.14 9.87 24.03
N ARG A 71 7.04 9.49 24.70
CA ARG A 71 6.84 8.16 25.26
C ARG A 71 6.71 7.09 24.16
N GLU A 72 5.99 7.38 23.10
CA GLU A 72 5.91 6.49 21.93
C GLU A 72 7.25 6.40 21.17
N GLU A 73 8.14 7.40 21.34
CA GLU A 73 9.46 7.41 20.71
C GLU A 73 10.43 6.38 21.29
N ASP A 74 10.24 5.96 22.53
CA ASP A 74 11.18 5.10 23.27
C ASP A 74 10.73 3.63 23.38
N ASP A 75 9.58 3.24 22.83
CA ASP A 75 9.01 1.90 22.94
C ASP A 75 9.63 0.83 22.02
N GLY A 76 10.57 1.23 21.17
CA GLY A 76 11.26 0.33 20.26
C GLY A 76 10.44 -0.18 19.06
N THR A 77 9.19 0.24 18.88
CA THR A 77 8.26 -0.22 17.83
C THR A 77 8.87 -0.18 16.42
N ALA A 78 9.58 0.89 16.08
CA ALA A 78 10.23 1.03 14.77
C ALA A 78 11.36 0.01 14.54
N ALA A 79 12.07 -0.40 15.61
CA ALA A 79 13.08 -1.45 15.52
C ALA A 79 12.41 -2.81 15.27
N TRP A 80 11.28 -3.07 15.92
CA TRP A 80 10.53 -4.31 15.72
C TRP A 80 9.89 -4.42 14.35
N GLU A 81 9.37 -3.35 13.78
CA GLU A 81 8.86 -3.35 12.39
C GLU A 81 9.92 -3.87 11.40
N ARG A 82 11.18 -3.42 11.59
CA ARG A 82 12.28 -3.91 10.76
C ARG A 82 12.61 -5.37 11.03
N LEU A 83 12.68 -5.77 12.32
CA LEU A 83 13.00 -7.12 12.69
C LEU A 83 11.97 -8.13 12.19
N TYR A 84 10.69 -7.81 12.14
CA TYR A 84 9.67 -8.69 11.55
C TYR A 84 9.91 -8.98 10.06
N ARG A 85 10.52 -8.04 9.34
CA ARG A 85 10.87 -8.21 7.92
C ARG A 85 12.28 -8.80 7.72
N ALA A 86 13.20 -8.51 8.61
CA ALA A 86 14.59 -8.91 8.55
C ALA A 86 15.11 -9.30 9.96
N PRO A 87 14.79 -10.49 10.46
CA PRO A 87 15.05 -10.89 11.86
C PRO A 87 16.51 -10.77 12.29
N GLU A 88 17.45 -11.06 11.41
CA GLU A 88 18.88 -10.99 11.71
C GLU A 88 19.49 -9.59 11.48
N ALA A 89 18.70 -8.54 11.26
CA ALA A 89 19.23 -7.21 10.94
C ALA A 89 20.12 -6.62 12.04
N GLU A 90 19.78 -6.82 13.31
CA GLU A 90 20.60 -6.36 14.44
C GLU A 90 21.87 -7.21 14.59
N LEU A 91 21.78 -8.52 14.37
CA LEU A 91 22.92 -9.42 14.36
C LEU A 91 23.91 -9.06 13.24
N ALA A 92 23.40 -8.76 12.04
CA ALA A 92 24.23 -8.31 10.92
C ALA A 92 24.95 -6.97 11.23
N LEU A 93 24.29 -6.05 11.94
CA LEU A 93 24.92 -4.80 12.40
C LEU A 93 26.00 -5.06 13.44
N ALA A 94 25.82 -6.03 14.33
CA ALA A 94 26.84 -6.42 15.28
C ALA A 94 28.02 -7.07 14.57
N ALA A 95 27.78 -8.01 13.66
CA ALA A 95 28.81 -8.71 12.86
C ALA A 95 29.66 -7.76 11.98
N ALA A 96 29.11 -6.62 11.58
CA ALA A 96 29.83 -5.60 10.79
C ALA A 96 30.72 -4.66 11.64
N ARG A 97 30.81 -4.85 12.97
CA ARG A 97 31.65 -4.02 13.85
C ARG A 97 33.09 -4.58 13.84
N VAL A 98 34.05 -3.70 14.05
CA VAL A 98 35.44 -4.10 14.28
C VAL A 98 35.52 -4.72 15.68
N PRO A 99 36.06 -5.93 15.84
CA PRO A 99 36.27 -6.54 17.17
C PRO A 99 37.03 -5.63 18.11
N SER A 100 36.59 -5.53 19.36
CA SER A 100 37.16 -4.59 20.34
C SER A 100 38.30 -5.19 21.19
N GLY A 101 38.74 -6.43 20.94
CA GLY A 101 39.79 -7.07 21.71
C GLY A 101 40.47 -8.25 20.97
N GLU A 102 41.69 -8.58 21.38
CA GLU A 102 42.35 -9.81 20.97
C GLU A 102 41.79 -10.98 21.80
N ILE A 103 41.42 -12.07 21.13
CA ILE A 103 41.03 -13.32 21.79
C ILE A 103 42.31 -13.95 22.36
N PRO A 104 42.39 -14.21 23.68
CA PRO A 104 43.56 -14.86 24.25
C PRO A 104 43.83 -16.23 23.62
N PRO A 105 45.09 -16.61 23.38
CA PRO A 105 45.41 -17.93 22.86
C PRO A 105 44.88 -19.04 23.79
N GLY A 106 44.06 -19.96 23.26
CA GLY A 106 43.46 -21.07 23.99
C GLY A 106 42.09 -20.77 24.62
N ALA A 107 41.49 -19.61 24.40
CA ALA A 107 40.07 -19.37 24.73
C ALA A 107 39.17 -20.13 23.75
N ALA A 108 38.06 -20.69 24.25
CA ALA A 108 36.99 -21.22 23.39
C ALA A 108 36.46 -20.14 22.49
N PHE A 109 36.10 -20.47 21.24
CA PHE A 109 35.47 -19.51 20.33
C PHE A 109 34.12 -19.12 20.90
N PRO A 110 33.83 -17.82 21.11
CA PRO A 110 32.62 -17.39 21.77
C PRO A 110 31.33 -17.85 21.08
N ASP A 111 31.35 -18.13 19.76
CA ASP A 111 30.20 -18.59 18.99
C ASP A 111 29.89 -20.10 19.20
N GLU A 112 30.86 -20.95 19.56
CA GLU A 112 30.63 -22.39 19.78
C GLU A 112 29.63 -22.62 20.92
N GLU A 113 29.78 -21.94 22.05
CA GLU A 113 28.84 -22.01 23.18
C GLU A 113 27.43 -21.58 22.81
N PHE A 114 27.28 -20.52 22.00
CA PHE A 114 25.98 -20.09 21.53
C PHE A 114 25.36 -21.05 20.52
N ARG A 115 26.15 -21.71 19.68
CA ARG A 115 25.67 -22.76 18.77
C ARG A 115 25.12 -23.95 19.56
N GLU A 116 25.80 -24.37 20.63
CA GLU A 116 25.31 -25.43 21.53
C GLU A 116 23.98 -25.04 22.19
N ARG A 117 23.90 -23.86 22.78
CA ARG A 117 22.67 -23.35 23.42
C ARG A 117 21.51 -23.19 22.43
N LEU A 118 21.79 -22.74 21.21
CA LEU A 118 20.80 -22.68 20.14
C LEU A 118 20.34 -24.07 19.69
N ALA A 119 21.21 -25.08 19.69
CA ALA A 119 20.85 -26.46 19.41
C ALA A 119 19.99 -27.08 20.52
N GLU A 120 20.30 -26.80 21.80
CA GLU A 120 19.47 -27.18 22.94
C GLU A 120 18.09 -26.51 22.89
N LEU A 121 18.07 -25.21 22.59
CA LEU A 121 16.83 -24.46 22.39
C LEU A 121 16.01 -25.03 21.23
N ALA A 122 16.67 -25.44 20.15
CA ALA A 122 16.00 -26.06 19.00
C ALA A 122 15.32 -27.39 19.38
N ALA A 123 15.93 -28.17 20.26
CA ALA A 123 15.38 -29.44 20.76
C ALA A 123 14.18 -29.24 21.71
N ARG A 124 14.19 -28.17 22.51
CA ARG A 124 13.12 -27.85 23.48
C ARG A 124 12.01 -26.98 22.86
N GLY A 125 12.34 -26.16 21.88
CA GLY A 125 11.47 -25.39 21.03
C GLY A 125 10.32 -24.69 21.77
N GLU A 126 9.12 -25.09 21.45
CA GLU A 126 7.87 -24.46 21.91
C GLU A 126 7.64 -24.57 23.44
N ALA A 127 8.32 -25.49 24.13
CA ALA A 127 8.19 -25.60 25.58
C ALA A 127 8.79 -24.41 26.34
N VAL A 128 9.69 -23.66 25.73
CA VAL A 128 10.37 -22.50 26.34
C VAL A 128 9.47 -21.26 26.33
N VAL A 129 8.78 -20.99 25.22
CA VAL A 129 7.85 -19.87 25.06
C VAL A 129 6.61 -20.34 24.31
N PRO A 130 5.67 -21.07 24.97
CA PRO A 130 4.50 -21.65 24.31
C PRO A 130 3.62 -20.61 23.61
N GLU A 131 3.56 -19.38 24.12
CA GLU A 131 2.75 -18.29 23.58
C GLU A 131 3.26 -17.73 22.25
N LEU A 132 4.50 -18.03 21.83
CA LEU A 132 4.97 -17.70 20.49
C LEU A 132 4.37 -18.61 19.42
N GLY A 133 3.80 -19.76 19.83
CA GLY A 133 3.33 -20.77 18.89
C GLY A 133 4.49 -21.56 18.24
N PRO A 134 4.17 -22.30 17.17
CA PRO A 134 5.14 -23.21 16.55
C PRO A 134 6.24 -22.46 15.79
N GLY A 135 7.41 -23.10 15.70
CA GLY A 135 8.51 -22.68 14.83
C GLY A 135 9.74 -22.11 15.52
N LEU A 136 9.73 -21.89 16.85
CA LEU A 136 10.90 -21.41 17.57
C LEU A 136 12.10 -22.35 17.42
N GLY A 137 11.89 -23.67 17.57
CA GLY A 137 12.95 -24.67 17.44
C GLY A 137 13.60 -24.71 16.05
N ALA A 138 12.78 -24.66 14.99
CA ALA A 138 13.29 -24.63 13.61
C ALA A 138 14.13 -23.38 13.35
N ARG A 139 13.73 -22.25 13.91
CA ARG A 139 14.44 -20.99 13.75
C ARG A 139 15.73 -20.95 14.58
N ALA A 140 15.73 -21.50 15.78
CA ALA A 140 16.93 -21.67 16.58
C ALA A 140 17.97 -22.55 15.85
N ALA A 141 17.54 -23.68 15.27
CA ALA A 141 18.40 -24.51 14.44
C ALA A 141 18.94 -23.81 13.19
N ALA A 142 18.16 -22.92 12.58
CA ALA A 142 18.61 -22.11 11.44
C ALA A 142 19.64 -21.06 11.89
N LEU A 143 19.36 -20.34 12.97
CA LEU A 143 20.23 -19.28 13.50
C LEU A 143 21.59 -19.84 13.99
N ALA A 144 21.62 -21.08 14.54
CA ALA A 144 22.86 -21.76 14.89
C ALA A 144 23.82 -21.95 13.69
N ARG A 145 23.28 -21.98 12.46
CA ARG A 145 24.04 -22.08 11.21
C ARG A 145 24.30 -20.75 10.54
N SER A 146 23.82 -19.64 11.12
CA SER A 146 24.00 -18.31 10.53
C SER A 146 25.49 -17.95 10.42
N PRO A 147 25.96 -17.48 9.26
CA PRO A 147 27.33 -16.99 9.09
C PRO A 147 27.60 -15.70 9.87
N LEU A 148 26.56 -15.05 10.39
CA LEU A 148 26.67 -13.81 11.17
C LEU A 148 27.05 -14.08 12.65
N LEU A 149 26.88 -15.33 13.12
CA LEU A 149 27.02 -15.63 14.54
C LEU A 149 28.48 -15.46 15.02
N ALA A 150 29.46 -16.03 14.33
CA ALA A 150 30.87 -15.91 14.73
C ALA A 150 31.34 -14.44 14.75
N PRO A 151 31.22 -13.65 13.67
CA PRO A 151 31.66 -12.25 13.70
C PRO A 151 30.87 -11.38 14.69
N ALA A 152 29.60 -11.69 14.96
CA ALA A 152 28.85 -10.98 16.00
C ALA A 152 29.34 -11.32 17.41
N ALA A 153 29.68 -12.60 17.66
CA ALA A 153 30.23 -13.06 18.96
C ALA A 153 31.60 -12.44 19.28
N GLU A 154 32.39 -12.13 18.25
CA GLU A 154 33.67 -11.41 18.41
C GLU A 154 33.46 -9.90 18.67
N ALA A 155 32.35 -9.34 18.25
CA ALA A 155 32.13 -7.89 18.23
C ALA A 155 31.34 -7.34 19.43
N VAL A 156 30.63 -8.20 20.17
CA VAL A 156 29.80 -7.80 21.33
C VAL A 156 29.98 -8.76 22.49
N ASP A 157 29.69 -8.28 23.70
CA ASP A 157 29.73 -9.13 24.90
C ASP A 157 28.68 -10.24 24.87
N PRO A 158 28.85 -11.35 25.63
CA PRO A 158 27.95 -12.51 25.60
C PRO A 158 26.50 -12.16 25.98
N GLU A 159 26.25 -11.25 26.90
CA GLU A 159 24.90 -10.86 27.32
C GLU A 159 24.18 -10.10 26.19
N ALA A 160 24.91 -9.22 25.51
CA ALA A 160 24.39 -8.51 24.35
C ALA A 160 24.09 -9.47 23.19
N LEU A 161 24.99 -10.43 22.95
CA LEU A 161 24.78 -11.45 21.91
C LEU A 161 23.55 -12.30 22.21
N ALA A 162 23.36 -12.78 23.44
CA ALA A 162 22.19 -13.52 23.87
C ALA A 162 20.90 -12.73 23.58
N THR A 163 20.88 -11.43 23.88
CA THR A 163 19.75 -10.56 23.61
C THR A 163 19.49 -10.38 22.11
N LEU A 164 20.53 -10.17 21.30
CA LEU A 164 20.39 -10.03 19.84
C LEU A 164 19.84 -11.32 19.20
N LEU A 165 20.32 -12.48 19.62
CA LEU A 165 19.86 -13.78 19.16
C LEU A 165 18.40 -14.02 19.57
N ALA A 166 18.04 -13.70 20.81
CA ALA A 166 16.68 -13.81 21.31
C ALA A 166 15.69 -12.93 20.50
N ARG A 167 16.07 -11.70 20.25
CA ARG A 167 15.28 -10.76 19.43
C ARG A 167 15.12 -11.28 18.00
N ALA A 168 16.19 -11.78 17.40
CA ALA A 168 16.14 -12.37 16.06
C ALA A 168 15.17 -13.57 16.00
N LEU A 169 15.22 -14.46 17.01
CA LEU A 169 14.34 -15.64 17.09
C LEU A 169 12.86 -15.24 17.26
N VAL A 170 12.56 -14.39 18.22
CA VAL A 170 11.19 -13.91 18.48
C VAL A 170 10.65 -13.17 17.26
N ALA A 171 11.45 -12.30 16.66
CA ALA A 171 11.07 -11.58 15.45
C ALA A 171 10.79 -12.51 14.27
N ALA A 172 11.62 -13.56 14.09
CA ALA A 172 11.44 -14.52 13.01
C ALA A 172 10.15 -15.34 13.15
N VAL A 173 9.77 -15.70 14.38
CA VAL A 173 8.49 -16.41 14.64
C VAL A 173 7.30 -15.49 14.38
N ILE A 174 7.30 -14.30 14.99
CA ILE A 174 6.20 -13.33 14.83
C ILE A 174 6.07 -12.88 13.37
N GLY A 175 7.19 -12.55 12.71
CA GLY A 175 7.18 -12.10 11.32
C GLY A 175 6.61 -13.15 10.36
N ALA A 176 6.88 -14.45 10.60
CA ALA A 176 6.28 -15.52 9.81
C ALA A 176 4.78 -15.67 10.08
N ALA A 177 4.36 -15.63 11.34
CA ALA A 177 2.95 -15.71 11.68
C ALA A 177 2.14 -14.55 11.08
N LEU A 178 2.70 -13.31 11.11
CA LEU A 178 2.10 -12.16 10.45
C LEU A 178 1.99 -12.31 8.93
N ALA A 179 2.98 -12.95 8.29
CA ALA A 179 2.95 -13.19 6.85
C ALA A 179 1.89 -14.23 6.44
N GLU A 180 1.52 -15.13 7.35
CA GLU A 180 0.53 -16.19 7.16
C GLU A 180 -0.85 -15.81 7.74
N ASP A 181 -1.01 -14.57 8.23
CA ASP A 181 -2.22 -14.09 8.94
C ASP A 181 -2.61 -15.01 10.13
N ALA A 182 -1.60 -15.61 10.75
CA ALA A 182 -1.78 -16.50 11.90
C ALA A 182 -1.79 -15.72 13.22
N PRO A 183 -2.39 -16.26 14.30
CA PRO A 183 -2.37 -15.64 15.61
C PRO A 183 -0.95 -15.35 16.09
N VAL A 184 -0.72 -14.17 16.62
CA VAL A 184 0.55 -13.72 17.18
C VAL A 184 0.41 -13.36 18.66
N ILE A 185 1.54 -13.18 19.31
CA ILE A 185 1.62 -12.68 20.68
C ILE A 185 0.85 -11.33 20.82
N PRO A 186 0.06 -11.14 21.90
CA PRO A 186 -0.97 -10.11 21.94
C PRO A 186 -0.45 -8.66 21.93
N ASP A 187 0.73 -8.40 22.52
CA ASP A 187 1.25 -7.03 22.64
C ASP A 187 2.79 -6.97 22.80
N GLY A 188 3.32 -5.76 22.86
CA GLY A 188 4.75 -5.53 23.01
C GLY A 188 5.33 -5.99 24.35
N ALA A 189 4.55 -5.99 25.43
CA ALA A 189 5.01 -6.44 26.74
C ALA A 189 5.20 -7.97 26.77
N ALA A 190 4.24 -8.71 26.20
CA ALA A 190 4.33 -10.15 26.04
C ALA A 190 5.49 -10.55 25.12
N ARG A 191 5.69 -9.81 24.00
CA ARG A 191 6.85 -9.97 23.12
C ARG A 191 8.17 -9.78 23.86
N ASP A 192 8.30 -8.70 24.63
CA ASP A 192 9.53 -8.38 25.35
C ASP A 192 9.79 -9.43 26.46
N ALA A 193 8.75 -9.93 27.12
CA ALA A 193 8.85 -11.06 28.04
C ALA A 193 9.31 -12.35 27.36
N ALA A 194 8.86 -12.61 26.12
CA ALA A 194 9.33 -13.74 25.33
C ALA A 194 10.83 -13.58 24.98
N VAL A 195 11.27 -12.39 24.60
CA VAL A 195 12.69 -12.10 24.38
C VAL A 195 13.51 -12.35 25.64
N ASP A 196 13.07 -11.85 26.80
CA ASP A 196 13.78 -12.03 28.06
C ASP A 196 13.96 -13.53 28.39
N ARG A 197 12.92 -14.35 28.21
CA ARG A 197 13.00 -15.81 28.44
C ARG A 197 13.98 -16.50 27.46
N VAL A 198 13.87 -16.21 26.17
CA VAL A 198 14.78 -16.78 25.19
C VAL A 198 16.23 -16.33 25.44
N ALA A 199 16.44 -15.06 25.83
CA ALA A 199 17.78 -14.56 26.17
C ALA A 199 18.37 -15.29 27.39
N GLN A 200 17.57 -15.59 28.42
CA GLN A 200 18.01 -16.37 29.59
C GLN A 200 18.44 -17.79 29.20
N GLU A 201 17.68 -18.48 28.34
CA GLU A 201 18.07 -19.80 27.80
C GLU A 201 19.40 -19.75 27.04
N LEU A 202 19.70 -18.61 26.43
CA LEU A 202 20.96 -18.37 25.73
C LEU A 202 22.07 -17.83 26.65
N GLY A 203 21.84 -17.78 27.98
CA GLY A 203 22.83 -17.33 28.97
C GLY A 203 22.91 -15.82 29.13
N GLY A 204 21.88 -15.08 28.74
CA GLY A 204 21.74 -13.66 28.98
C GLY A 204 21.42 -13.34 30.44
N ALA A 205 21.58 -12.07 30.81
CA ALA A 205 21.29 -11.56 32.16
C ALA A 205 19.81 -11.57 32.52
N ALA A 206 19.51 -11.31 33.80
CA ALA A 206 18.14 -11.21 34.30
C ALA A 206 17.27 -10.18 33.52
N PRO A 207 15.92 -10.33 33.55
CA PRO A 207 14.99 -9.52 32.78
C PRO A 207 15.24 -8.01 32.90
N GLY A 208 15.34 -7.33 31.77
CA GLY A 208 15.49 -5.85 31.72
C GLY A 208 16.91 -5.31 31.63
N ALA A 209 17.96 -6.10 31.86
CA ALA A 209 19.35 -5.62 31.83
C ALA A 209 19.85 -5.28 30.38
N GLY A 210 19.35 -5.96 29.37
CA GLY A 210 19.80 -5.78 27.99
C GLY A 210 19.21 -4.58 27.21
N ARG A 211 18.18 -3.92 27.74
CA ARG A 211 17.48 -2.82 27.05
C ARG A 211 18.34 -1.60 26.75
N GLY A 212 19.31 -1.28 27.60
CA GLY A 212 20.18 -0.12 27.40
C GLY A 212 21.22 -0.27 26.28
N LEU A 213 21.71 -1.49 26.01
CA LEU A 213 22.74 -1.74 25.01
C LEU A 213 22.13 -1.88 23.60
N VAL A 214 21.01 -2.60 23.50
CA VAL A 214 20.25 -2.74 22.25
C VAL A 214 19.73 -1.37 21.78
N GLY A 215 19.29 -0.51 22.70
CA GLY A 215 18.93 0.88 22.41
C GLY A 215 20.08 1.68 21.78
N ARG A 216 21.34 1.43 22.20
CA ARG A 216 22.52 2.09 21.61
C ARG A 216 22.91 1.51 20.23
N LEU A 217 22.69 0.23 19.97
CA LEU A 217 22.88 -0.40 18.66
C LEU A 217 21.80 0.03 17.67
N ALA A 218 20.55 0.11 18.12
CA ALA A 218 19.42 0.60 17.34
C ALA A 218 19.41 2.13 17.13
N ALA A 219 20.28 2.87 17.80
CA ALA A 219 20.34 4.33 17.78
C ALA A 219 20.87 4.95 16.48
N ARG A 220 21.19 4.17 15.42
CA ARG A 220 21.54 4.74 14.12
C ARG A 220 20.29 5.28 13.42
N PRO A 221 20.32 6.55 12.93
CA PRO A 221 19.14 7.27 12.43
C PRO A 221 18.45 6.61 11.20
N VAL A 222 19.15 5.75 10.47
CA VAL A 222 18.61 5.07 9.28
C VAL A 222 17.53 4.02 9.60
N LEU A 223 17.48 3.53 10.86
CA LEU A 223 16.55 2.46 11.27
C LEU A 223 15.19 2.98 11.81
N ARG A 224 15.09 4.29 12.04
CA ARG A 224 13.98 4.92 12.79
C ARG A 224 12.88 5.52 11.90
N LEU A 225 12.95 5.42 10.56
CA LEU A 225 12.21 6.34 9.69
C LEU A 225 10.84 5.87 9.18
N GLY A 226 10.49 4.58 9.24
CA GLY A 226 9.26 4.07 8.61
C GLY A 226 7.99 4.32 9.43
N SER A 227 7.77 3.56 10.51
CA SER A 227 6.52 3.62 11.28
C SER A 227 6.38 4.91 12.09
N ARG A 228 7.49 5.44 12.65
CA ARG A 228 7.48 6.74 13.35
C ARG A 228 7.06 7.89 12.46
N TYR A 229 7.57 7.92 11.22
CA TYR A 229 7.14 8.91 10.24
C TYR A 229 5.66 8.77 9.92
N ALA A 230 5.18 7.53 9.75
CA ALA A 230 3.77 7.25 9.46
C ALA A 230 2.87 7.63 10.63
N VAL A 231 3.23 7.28 11.87
CA VAL A 231 2.45 7.63 13.08
C VAL A 231 2.43 9.15 13.28
N ARG A 232 3.57 9.83 13.22
CA ARG A 232 3.66 11.30 13.37
C ARG A 232 2.93 12.06 12.25
N ARG A 233 2.81 11.46 11.08
CA ARG A 233 2.12 12.04 9.92
C ARG A 233 0.80 11.35 9.60
N ARG A 234 0.27 10.57 10.53
CA ARG A 234 -0.98 9.82 10.31
C ARG A 234 -2.10 10.71 9.81
N ALA A 235 -2.35 11.83 10.46
CA ALA A 235 -3.36 12.78 10.04
C ALA A 235 -3.09 13.33 8.64
N ALA A 236 -1.83 13.73 8.35
CA ALA A 236 -1.45 14.20 7.03
C ALA A 236 -1.53 13.09 5.97
N LEU A 237 -1.09 11.87 6.28
CA LEU A 237 -1.17 10.72 5.38
C LEU A 237 -2.63 10.30 5.14
N THR A 238 -3.44 10.22 6.20
CA THR A 238 -4.87 9.92 6.08
C THR A 238 -5.57 11.05 5.34
N GLY A 239 -5.25 12.31 5.65
CA GLY A 239 -5.76 13.50 4.96
C GLY A 239 -5.39 13.52 3.47
N ALA A 240 -4.19 13.08 3.10
CA ALA A 240 -3.76 12.96 1.71
C ALA A 240 -4.41 11.78 0.98
N ALA A 241 -4.62 10.65 1.67
CA ALA A 241 -5.18 9.43 1.11
C ALA A 241 -6.71 9.43 1.07
N HIS A 242 -7.39 10.12 2.02
CA HIS A 242 -8.84 10.06 2.16
C HIS A 242 -9.62 10.54 0.94
N PRO A 243 -9.22 11.58 0.18
CA PRO A 243 -9.98 11.96 -1.00
C PRO A 243 -10.02 10.84 -2.04
N ALA A 244 -8.88 10.14 -2.24
CA ALA A 244 -8.81 9.07 -3.24
C ALA A 244 -9.60 7.83 -2.79
N ALA A 245 -9.27 7.26 -1.63
CA ALA A 245 -9.94 6.07 -1.11
C ALA A 245 -11.41 6.35 -0.76
N GLY A 246 -11.68 7.50 -0.16
CA GLY A 246 -13.03 7.91 0.22
C GLY A 246 -13.95 8.12 -0.98
N ASP A 247 -13.45 8.70 -2.07
CA ASP A 247 -14.23 8.88 -3.31
C ASP A 247 -14.68 7.54 -3.88
N VAL A 248 -13.78 6.54 -3.95
CA VAL A 248 -14.11 5.20 -4.42
C VAL A 248 -15.18 4.57 -3.53
N LEU A 249 -14.98 4.55 -2.21
CA LEU A 249 -15.92 3.96 -1.27
C LEU A 249 -17.28 4.67 -1.32
N THR A 250 -17.29 6.01 -1.39
CA THR A 250 -18.52 6.80 -1.47
C THR A 250 -19.28 6.48 -2.75
N PHE A 251 -18.60 6.37 -3.89
CA PHE A 251 -19.22 6.01 -5.15
C PHE A 251 -19.80 4.58 -5.11
N LEU A 252 -19.03 3.59 -4.65
CA LEU A 252 -19.51 2.21 -4.60
C LEU A 252 -20.73 2.04 -3.70
N VAL A 253 -20.79 2.74 -2.57
CA VAL A 253 -21.90 2.61 -1.60
C VAL A 253 -23.06 3.56 -1.89
N ARG A 254 -22.78 4.77 -2.41
CA ARG A 254 -23.76 5.87 -2.54
C ARG A 254 -23.66 6.58 -3.89
N GLY A 255 -23.25 5.92 -4.96
CA GLY A 255 -23.03 6.51 -6.28
C GLY A 255 -24.28 6.97 -7.03
N GLY A 256 -25.50 6.64 -6.57
CA GLY A 256 -26.75 6.98 -7.25
C GLY A 256 -26.89 8.46 -7.65
N PRO A 257 -26.68 9.43 -6.74
CA PRO A 257 -26.73 10.86 -7.08
C PRO A 257 -25.71 11.28 -8.15
N LEU A 258 -24.51 10.70 -8.14
CA LEU A 258 -23.49 11.02 -9.15
C LEU A 258 -23.83 10.43 -10.51
N ARG A 259 -24.37 9.19 -10.57
CA ARG A 259 -24.88 8.60 -11.82
C ARG A 259 -26.06 9.42 -12.37
N ALA A 260 -26.96 9.88 -11.50
CA ALA A 260 -28.06 10.79 -11.91
C ALA A 260 -27.52 12.07 -12.54
N ALA A 261 -26.52 12.71 -11.91
CA ALA A 261 -25.89 13.92 -12.44
C ALA A 261 -25.22 13.69 -13.80
N LEU A 262 -24.58 12.53 -14.02
CA LEU A 262 -24.01 12.18 -15.31
C LEU A 262 -25.12 12.01 -16.37
N ARG A 263 -26.21 11.33 -16.04
CA ARG A 263 -27.39 11.19 -16.96
C ARG A 263 -28.00 12.54 -17.33
N GLU A 264 -28.16 13.43 -16.36
CA GLU A 264 -28.65 14.79 -16.58
C GLU A 264 -27.71 15.57 -17.50
N LEU A 265 -26.40 15.46 -17.29
CA LEU A 265 -25.41 16.10 -18.15
C LEU A 265 -25.44 15.55 -19.59
N VAL A 266 -25.55 14.23 -19.78
CA VAL A 266 -25.70 13.60 -21.11
C VAL A 266 -26.95 14.16 -21.80
N ALA A 267 -28.08 14.25 -21.10
CA ALA A 267 -29.33 14.78 -21.67
C ALA A 267 -29.29 16.30 -21.99
N SER A 268 -28.33 17.03 -21.40
CA SER A 268 -28.22 18.48 -21.60
C SER A 268 -27.29 18.92 -22.71
N VAL A 269 -26.56 17.99 -23.34
CA VAL A 269 -25.58 18.29 -24.38
C VAL A 269 -26.03 17.75 -25.74
N GLU A 270 -25.46 18.33 -26.82
CA GLU A 270 -25.77 17.89 -28.18
C GLU A 270 -25.13 16.52 -28.49
N PRO A 271 -25.92 15.55 -29.03
CA PRO A 271 -25.38 14.27 -29.48
C PRO A 271 -24.61 14.40 -30.83
N PRO A 272 -23.76 13.42 -31.17
CA PRO A 272 -23.41 12.25 -30.40
C PRO A 272 -22.48 12.54 -29.22
N VAL A 273 -22.64 11.77 -28.13
CA VAL A 273 -21.87 11.91 -26.90
C VAL A 273 -20.86 10.80 -26.77
N VAL A 274 -19.66 11.15 -26.30
CA VAL A 274 -18.60 10.23 -25.87
C VAL A 274 -18.36 10.44 -24.39
N LEU A 275 -18.41 9.37 -23.58
CA LEU A 275 -17.99 9.42 -22.19
C LEU A 275 -16.52 9.08 -22.10
N LEU A 276 -15.70 10.00 -21.58
CA LEU A 276 -14.26 9.82 -21.36
C LEU A 276 -13.97 9.85 -19.87
N GLY A 277 -13.74 8.68 -19.27
CA GLY A 277 -13.53 8.52 -17.83
C GLY A 277 -12.11 8.11 -17.46
N HIS A 278 -11.49 8.85 -16.54
CA HIS A 278 -10.20 8.51 -15.96
C HIS A 278 -10.37 7.85 -14.60
N SER A 279 -9.65 6.73 -14.36
CA SER A 279 -9.65 6.09 -13.05
C SER A 279 -11.07 5.82 -12.54
N LEU A 280 -11.47 6.36 -11.38
CA LEU A 280 -12.84 6.29 -10.87
C LEU A 280 -13.87 6.90 -11.86
N GLY A 281 -13.49 7.92 -12.63
CA GLY A 281 -14.36 8.47 -13.68
C GLY A 281 -14.74 7.44 -14.74
N GLY A 282 -13.86 6.49 -15.06
CA GLY A 282 -14.15 5.37 -15.92
C GLY A 282 -15.14 4.38 -15.30
N ILE A 283 -15.04 4.13 -13.99
CA ILE A 283 -16.00 3.30 -13.25
C ILE A 283 -17.38 3.99 -13.22
N ILE A 284 -17.42 5.29 -12.95
CA ILE A 284 -18.66 6.09 -12.94
C ILE A 284 -19.36 6.00 -14.31
N ALA A 285 -18.62 6.20 -15.41
CA ALA A 285 -19.16 6.13 -16.75
C ALA A 285 -19.69 4.74 -17.09
N LEU A 286 -18.89 3.70 -16.88
CA LEU A 286 -19.23 2.31 -17.14
C LEU A 286 -20.48 1.89 -16.35
N ASP A 287 -20.46 2.11 -15.03
CA ASP A 287 -21.55 1.71 -14.13
C ASP A 287 -22.87 2.46 -14.44
N THR A 288 -22.79 3.73 -14.82
CA THR A 288 -23.96 4.50 -15.26
C THR A 288 -24.57 3.93 -16.54
N LEU A 289 -23.73 3.53 -17.51
CA LEU A 289 -24.19 2.91 -18.76
C LEU A 289 -24.74 1.50 -18.53
N ILE A 290 -24.25 0.77 -17.57
CA ILE A 290 -24.78 -0.55 -17.19
C ILE A 290 -26.15 -0.41 -16.54
N GLU A 291 -26.31 0.55 -15.61
CA GLU A 291 -27.55 0.79 -14.86
C GLU A 291 -28.73 1.15 -15.79
N ALA A 292 -28.48 1.94 -16.83
CA ALA A 292 -29.55 2.39 -17.71
C ALA A 292 -29.04 2.75 -19.12
N PRO A 293 -29.83 2.51 -20.19
CA PRO A 293 -29.48 2.90 -21.54
C PRO A 293 -29.41 4.43 -21.69
N LEU A 294 -28.34 4.89 -22.35
CA LEU A 294 -28.15 6.31 -22.74
C LEU A 294 -27.91 6.35 -24.27
N PRO A 295 -28.98 6.42 -25.07
CA PRO A 295 -28.89 6.24 -26.52
C PRO A 295 -28.04 7.30 -27.24
N ASP A 296 -27.87 8.47 -26.65
CA ASP A 296 -27.05 9.56 -27.19
C ASP A 296 -25.55 9.30 -27.01
N VAL A 297 -25.18 8.38 -26.10
CA VAL A 297 -23.78 7.95 -25.90
C VAL A 297 -23.41 6.88 -26.92
N ARG A 298 -22.43 7.19 -27.76
CA ARG A 298 -21.99 6.34 -28.86
C ARG A 298 -20.66 5.63 -28.61
N LEU A 299 -19.89 6.12 -27.66
CA LEU A 299 -18.61 5.55 -27.29
C LEU A 299 -18.36 5.75 -25.79
N LEU A 300 -17.92 4.69 -25.13
CA LEU A 300 -17.30 4.75 -23.81
C LEU A 300 -15.79 4.67 -23.98
N VAL A 301 -15.06 5.62 -23.38
CA VAL A 301 -13.61 5.59 -23.28
C VAL A 301 -13.22 5.57 -21.81
N THR A 302 -12.48 4.56 -21.40
CA THR A 302 -11.88 4.48 -20.04
C THR A 302 -10.38 4.55 -20.13
N VAL A 303 -9.76 5.33 -19.24
CA VAL A 303 -8.31 5.55 -19.21
C VAL A 303 -7.80 5.29 -17.81
N GLY A 304 -6.88 4.32 -17.66
CA GLY A 304 -6.32 3.93 -16.36
C GLY A 304 -7.41 3.55 -15.34
N SER A 305 -8.46 2.83 -15.76
CA SER A 305 -9.63 2.57 -14.93
C SER A 305 -9.63 1.16 -14.35
N GLN A 306 -10.20 1.05 -13.14
CA GLN A 306 -10.35 -0.20 -12.39
C GLN A 306 -11.71 -0.89 -12.67
N GLY A 307 -12.52 -0.39 -13.60
CA GLY A 307 -13.82 -0.98 -13.94
C GLY A 307 -13.76 -2.49 -14.24
N PRO A 308 -12.83 -2.96 -15.10
CA PRO A 308 -12.66 -4.39 -15.36
C PRO A 308 -12.32 -5.20 -14.10
N PHE A 309 -11.42 -4.70 -13.25
CA PHE A 309 -11.04 -5.35 -11.99
C PHE A 309 -12.21 -5.43 -11.01
N LEU A 310 -13.01 -4.36 -10.90
CA LEU A 310 -14.20 -4.38 -10.03
C LEU A 310 -15.25 -5.39 -10.52
N TYR A 311 -15.40 -5.56 -11.83
CA TYR A 311 -16.26 -6.60 -12.37
C TYR A 311 -15.74 -8.01 -12.03
N GLU A 312 -14.45 -8.27 -12.23
CA GLU A 312 -13.84 -9.57 -11.95
C GLU A 312 -13.89 -9.93 -10.45
N THR A 313 -13.79 -8.93 -9.58
CA THR A 313 -13.88 -9.12 -8.12
C THR A 313 -15.29 -9.08 -7.56
N GLY A 314 -16.32 -8.90 -8.40
CA GLY A 314 -17.72 -8.79 -7.96
C GLY A 314 -18.05 -7.49 -7.23
N ALA A 315 -17.24 -6.44 -7.39
CA ALA A 315 -17.43 -5.15 -6.72
C ALA A 315 -18.03 -4.06 -7.63
N LEU A 316 -18.31 -4.34 -8.91
CA LEU A 316 -18.98 -3.39 -9.80
C LEU A 316 -20.47 -3.33 -9.43
N PRO A 317 -21.04 -2.14 -9.11
CA PRO A 317 -22.34 -2.08 -8.45
C PRO A 317 -23.52 -2.66 -9.22
N HIS A 318 -23.53 -2.54 -10.56
CA HIS A 318 -24.69 -2.94 -11.40
C HIS A 318 -24.38 -4.09 -12.36
N LEU A 319 -23.22 -4.74 -12.25
CA LEU A 319 -22.88 -5.91 -13.06
C LEU A 319 -22.03 -6.88 -12.26
N GLU A 320 -22.59 -8.06 -12.00
CA GLU A 320 -21.90 -9.12 -11.28
C GLU A 320 -21.30 -10.14 -12.28
N HIS A 321 -20.06 -10.54 -12.04
CA HIS A 321 -19.43 -11.63 -12.82
C HIS A 321 -20.15 -12.96 -12.57
N PRO A 322 -20.47 -13.79 -13.59
CA PRO A 322 -20.05 -13.68 -14.99
C PRO A 322 -21.13 -13.09 -15.93
N GLN A 323 -22.02 -12.24 -15.47
CA GLN A 323 -23.06 -11.64 -16.32
C GLN A 323 -22.44 -10.85 -17.48
N PRO A 324 -22.94 -11.01 -18.71
CA PRO A 324 -22.43 -10.29 -19.86
C PRO A 324 -22.75 -8.79 -19.77
N LEU A 325 -21.90 -7.97 -20.39
CA LEU A 325 -22.15 -6.55 -20.53
C LEU A 325 -23.49 -6.30 -21.25
N PRO A 326 -24.41 -5.49 -20.69
CA PRO A 326 -25.71 -5.22 -21.31
C PRO A 326 -25.58 -4.75 -22.76
N ALA A 327 -26.49 -5.19 -23.62
CA ALA A 327 -26.43 -4.92 -25.07
C ALA A 327 -26.50 -3.41 -25.42
N HIS A 328 -27.12 -2.61 -24.54
CA HIS A 328 -27.26 -1.17 -24.76
C HIS A 328 -25.99 -0.36 -24.38
N VAL A 329 -25.00 -0.95 -23.73
CA VAL A 329 -23.72 -0.29 -23.52
C VAL A 329 -23.02 -0.12 -24.87
N PRO A 330 -22.57 1.09 -25.23
CA PRO A 330 -21.97 1.34 -26.54
C PRO A 330 -20.62 0.64 -26.72
N ALA A 331 -19.97 0.85 -27.86
CA ALA A 331 -18.58 0.45 -28.05
C ALA A 331 -17.71 1.00 -26.92
N TRP A 332 -16.77 0.20 -26.46
CA TRP A 332 -15.91 0.54 -25.34
C TRP A 332 -14.43 0.49 -25.75
N LEU A 333 -13.76 1.65 -25.72
CA LEU A 333 -12.31 1.79 -25.82
C LEU A 333 -11.72 1.88 -24.41
N ASN A 334 -10.81 0.98 -24.05
CA ASN A 334 -10.11 1.00 -22.78
C ASN A 334 -8.63 1.23 -23.01
N ILE A 335 -8.09 2.29 -22.42
CA ILE A 335 -6.68 2.67 -22.54
C ILE A 335 -5.99 2.45 -21.20
N HIS A 336 -4.90 1.69 -21.19
CA HIS A 336 -4.14 1.39 -19.98
C HIS A 336 -2.63 1.45 -20.24
N ASP A 337 -1.85 1.70 -19.19
CA ASP A 337 -0.38 1.65 -19.20
C ASP A 337 0.09 0.51 -18.29
N ARG A 338 1.07 -0.27 -18.74
CA ARG A 338 1.61 -1.42 -17.97
C ARG A 338 2.31 -1.02 -16.68
N ARG A 339 2.75 0.24 -16.54
CA ARG A 339 3.34 0.80 -15.32
C ARG A 339 2.33 1.44 -14.39
N ASP A 340 1.11 1.62 -14.87
CA ASP A 340 -0.01 2.06 -14.04
C ASP A 340 -0.65 0.88 -13.32
N LEU A 341 -0.37 0.75 -12.02
CA LEU A 341 -0.93 -0.33 -11.18
C LEU A 341 -2.44 -0.25 -11.00
N LEU A 342 -3.07 0.85 -11.43
CA LEU A 342 -4.51 1.07 -11.37
C LEU A 342 -5.19 0.98 -12.74
N GLY A 343 -4.45 0.66 -13.81
CA GLY A 343 -4.96 0.47 -15.17
C GLY A 343 -5.13 -1.02 -15.48
N PHE A 344 -6.35 -1.44 -15.78
CA PHE A 344 -6.69 -2.85 -16.05
C PHE A 344 -7.20 -3.06 -17.48
N ALA A 345 -6.97 -4.26 -18.02
CA ALA A 345 -7.46 -4.66 -19.34
C ALA A 345 -8.96 -5.04 -19.30
N ALA A 346 -9.71 -4.62 -20.30
CA ALA A 346 -11.15 -4.90 -20.42
C ALA A 346 -11.48 -5.98 -21.43
N ALA A 347 -10.77 -6.04 -22.55
CA ALA A 347 -11.08 -6.96 -23.65
C ALA A 347 -11.08 -8.46 -23.26
N PRO A 348 -10.22 -8.95 -22.36
CA PRO A 348 -10.27 -10.33 -21.90
C PRO A 348 -11.56 -10.69 -21.15
N LEU A 349 -12.18 -9.75 -20.47
CA LEU A 349 -13.42 -9.93 -19.70
C LEU A 349 -14.67 -9.66 -20.53
N PHE A 350 -14.56 -8.80 -21.56
CA PHE A 350 -15.66 -8.39 -22.43
C PHE A 350 -15.29 -8.57 -23.92
N PRO A 351 -15.02 -9.82 -24.36
CA PRO A 351 -14.57 -10.08 -25.72
C PRO A 351 -15.59 -9.61 -26.77
N GLY A 352 -15.10 -8.88 -27.78
CA GLY A 352 -15.94 -8.31 -28.85
C GLY A 352 -16.78 -7.10 -28.39
N ARG A 353 -16.69 -6.67 -27.12
CA ARG A 353 -17.43 -5.52 -26.59
C ARG A 353 -16.50 -4.41 -26.15
N ALA A 354 -15.30 -4.73 -25.71
CA ALA A 354 -14.25 -3.78 -25.36
C ALA A 354 -13.02 -3.98 -26.25
N GLU A 355 -12.36 -2.88 -26.58
CA GLU A 355 -11.06 -2.83 -27.25
C GLU A 355 -10.02 -2.24 -26.28
N ASP A 356 -8.89 -2.92 -26.11
CA ASP A 356 -7.80 -2.43 -25.27
C ASP A 356 -6.71 -1.77 -26.12
N ILE A 357 -6.25 -0.61 -25.69
CA ILE A 357 -5.03 0.03 -26.18
C ILE A 357 -4.04 0.16 -25.02
N ALA A 358 -2.88 -0.49 -25.16
CA ALA A 358 -1.79 -0.33 -24.23
C ALA A 358 -0.92 0.88 -24.62
N THR A 359 -0.67 1.77 -23.66
CA THR A 359 0.29 2.89 -23.77
C THR A 359 1.53 2.62 -22.92
N ASP A 360 2.58 3.41 -23.14
CA ASP A 360 3.81 3.40 -22.35
C ASP A 360 4.29 4.84 -22.16
N ASN A 361 3.84 5.48 -21.09
CA ASN A 361 4.22 6.84 -20.76
C ASN A 361 5.61 6.96 -20.08
N ARG A 362 6.29 5.83 -19.83
CA ARG A 362 7.62 5.71 -19.21
C ARG A 362 7.77 6.37 -17.84
N GLN A 363 6.65 6.62 -17.15
CA GLN A 363 6.66 7.13 -15.79
C GLN A 363 6.53 5.98 -14.77
N PRO A 364 7.18 6.08 -13.61
CA PRO A 364 6.92 5.15 -12.51
C PRO A 364 5.55 5.44 -11.87
N PHE A 365 4.94 4.42 -11.25
CA PHE A 365 3.78 4.63 -10.40
C PHE A 365 4.17 5.47 -9.16
N PRO A 366 3.35 6.43 -8.69
CA PRO A 366 1.98 6.76 -9.13
C PRO A 366 1.91 7.76 -10.31
N ALA A 367 3.02 8.34 -10.76
CA ALA A 367 3.02 9.33 -11.85
C ALA A 367 2.46 8.75 -13.16
N ALA A 368 2.69 7.45 -13.43
CA ALA A 368 2.13 6.75 -14.60
C ALA A 368 0.60 6.89 -14.68
N HIS A 369 -0.10 6.84 -13.53
CA HIS A 369 -1.55 6.96 -13.45
C HIS A 369 -2.12 8.33 -13.89
N SER A 370 -1.33 9.38 -13.79
CA SER A 370 -1.74 10.73 -14.20
C SER A 370 -1.18 11.16 -15.55
N ALA A 371 -0.19 10.44 -16.09
CA ALA A 371 0.56 10.85 -17.28
C ALA A 371 -0.21 10.67 -18.60
N TYR A 372 -1.33 9.95 -18.61
CA TYR A 372 -2.19 9.82 -19.80
C TYR A 372 -2.56 11.17 -20.43
N TRP A 373 -2.77 12.19 -19.60
CA TRP A 373 -3.23 13.51 -20.09
C TRP A 373 -2.12 14.37 -20.70
N THR A 374 -0.89 13.88 -20.67
CA THR A 374 0.26 14.48 -21.37
C THR A 374 0.73 13.65 -22.56
N ASP A 375 0.11 12.50 -22.81
CA ASP A 375 0.43 11.61 -23.93
C ASP A 375 -0.47 11.89 -25.15
N PRO A 376 0.07 12.44 -26.26
CA PRO A 376 -0.71 12.67 -27.49
C PRO A 376 -1.28 11.40 -28.10
N ALA A 377 -0.72 10.21 -27.78
CA ALA A 377 -1.21 8.94 -28.31
C ALA A 377 -2.61 8.61 -27.77
N VAL A 378 -2.90 9.00 -26.53
CA VAL A 378 -4.23 8.83 -25.92
C VAL A 378 -5.28 9.59 -26.72
N TYR A 379 -5.02 10.86 -27.00
CA TYR A 379 -5.97 11.71 -27.76
C TYR A 379 -6.16 11.25 -29.19
N ARG A 380 -5.09 10.80 -29.87
CA ARG A 380 -5.19 10.23 -31.22
C ARG A 380 -6.04 8.96 -31.21
N ALA A 381 -5.79 8.05 -30.27
CA ALA A 381 -6.56 6.81 -30.17
C ALA A 381 -8.06 7.07 -29.98
N VAL A 382 -8.41 8.09 -29.20
CA VAL A 382 -9.81 8.52 -29.02
C VAL A 382 -10.33 9.17 -30.29
N ALA A 383 -9.56 10.10 -30.91
CA ALA A 383 -9.97 10.82 -32.11
C ALA A 383 -10.30 9.89 -33.29
N GLU A 384 -9.53 8.81 -33.48
CA GLU A 384 -9.76 7.78 -34.52
C GLU A 384 -11.07 7.00 -34.35
N ARG A 385 -11.69 7.04 -33.19
CA ARG A 385 -12.89 6.27 -32.83
C ARG A 385 -14.11 7.14 -32.51
N LEU A 386 -13.98 8.44 -32.70
CA LEU A 386 -15.12 9.36 -32.53
C LEU A 386 -16.24 9.04 -33.52
N PRO A 387 -17.53 9.11 -33.08
CA PRO A 387 -18.69 8.87 -33.96
C PRO A 387 -18.89 9.99 -34.98
#